data_a9a3504a445132f948b658c9ae193824
#
_entry.id   a9a3504a445132f948b658c9ae193824
#
_cell.length_a   1.000
_cell.length_b   1.000
_cell.length_c   1.000
_cell.angle_alpha   90.00
_cell.angle_beta   90.00
_cell.angle_gamma   90.00
#
_symmetry.space_group_name_H-M   'P 1'
#
loop_
_entity.id
_entity.type
_entity.pdbx_description
1 polymer ?
#
loop_
_entity_poly.entity_id
_entity_poly.type
_entity_poly.pdbx_seq_one_letter_code
_entity_poly.pdbx_strand_id
1 'polypeptide(L)'
;TGHYSFDLPVNLSDIERIEVVSGPSSRIFGASAFAGAINIITKTGKENRISTDNYAGMHKLWKLEAAINHATTHFGQRLSAGYASSGGYIDNTDFKQLNLFWQSELKSEEADFQFQAGYNDKGYGANSFYSASYPNQYDKTRRFFLSAGGETHGKIKFTPKVYWTRHFDRYELFRSDPADWYTGHNYHETEVFGANLNATTQWKLGRTSMGVEFRNE
;
A
#
# COMPACT_ATOMS: atom_id res chain seq x y z
N THR A 1 11.20 8.81 5.42
CA THR A 1 11.80 7.80 6.30
C THR A 1 11.41 6.40 5.85
N GLY A 2 12.40 5.49 5.76
CA GLY A 2 12.24 4.19 5.10
C GLY A 2 11.20 3.25 5.72
N HIS A 3 10.86 3.37 7.01
CA HIS A 3 9.90 2.50 7.68
C HIS A 3 8.44 2.74 7.26
N TYR A 4 8.10 3.90 6.75
CA TYR A 4 6.75 4.18 6.23
C TYR A 4 6.48 3.56 4.86
N SER A 5 7.47 2.97 4.21
CA SER A 5 7.28 2.28 2.92
C SER A 5 6.31 1.10 3.01
N PHE A 6 6.13 0.52 4.21
CA PHE A 6 5.21 -0.58 4.46
C PHE A 6 3.82 -0.15 4.95
N ASP A 7 3.55 1.15 5.05
CA ASP A 7 2.22 1.66 5.35
C ASP A 7 1.33 1.59 4.09
N LEU A 8 1.00 0.37 3.70
CA LEU A 8 0.18 0.11 2.53
C LEU A 8 -1.31 0.07 2.93
N PRO A 9 -2.20 0.72 2.18
CA PRO A 9 -3.63 0.72 2.44
C PRO A 9 -4.31 -0.54 1.91
N VAL A 10 -3.74 -1.71 2.21
CA VAL A 10 -4.27 -3.02 1.82
C VAL A 10 -4.36 -3.93 3.04
N ASN A 11 -5.40 -4.75 3.11
CA ASN A 11 -5.54 -5.77 4.14
C ASN A 11 -4.81 -7.05 3.71
N LEU A 12 -4.43 -7.90 4.65
CA LEU A 12 -3.80 -9.19 4.31
C LEU A 12 -4.74 -10.06 3.47
N SER A 13 -6.05 -9.98 3.72
CA SER A 13 -7.06 -10.69 2.94
C SER A 13 -7.15 -10.23 1.48
N ASP A 14 -6.64 -9.03 1.15
CA ASP A 14 -6.61 -8.50 -0.22
C ASP A 14 -5.43 -9.03 -1.05
N ILE A 15 -4.41 -9.60 -0.40
CA ILE A 15 -3.19 -10.04 -1.07
C ILE A 15 -3.42 -11.41 -1.71
N GLU A 16 -3.16 -11.51 -3.02
CA GLU A 16 -3.11 -12.78 -3.75
C GLU A 16 -1.74 -13.44 -3.59
N ARG A 17 -0.67 -12.67 -3.80
CA ARG A 17 0.72 -13.11 -3.63
C ARG A 17 1.68 -11.93 -3.47
N ILE A 18 2.83 -12.22 -2.92
CA ILE A 18 3.95 -11.29 -2.78
C ILE A 18 5.11 -11.82 -3.60
N GLU A 19 5.64 -10.99 -4.47
CA GLU A 19 6.80 -11.30 -5.31
C GLU A 19 8.00 -10.50 -4.81
N VAL A 20 9.07 -11.17 -4.46
CA VAL A 20 10.32 -10.53 -4.05
C VAL A 20 11.30 -10.62 -5.21
N VAL A 21 11.68 -9.47 -5.72
CA VAL A 21 12.65 -9.35 -6.81
C VAL A 21 13.96 -8.83 -6.23
N SER A 22 15.00 -9.64 -6.25
CA SER A 22 16.34 -9.28 -5.78
C SER A 22 17.19 -8.72 -6.91
N GLY A 23 18.02 -7.75 -6.61
CA GLY A 23 18.89 -7.08 -7.57
C GLY A 23 18.23 -5.89 -8.29
N PRO A 24 18.96 -5.22 -9.19
CA PRO A 24 18.50 -4.02 -9.86
C PRO A 24 17.24 -4.26 -10.69
N SER A 25 16.14 -3.64 -10.31
CA SER A 25 14.82 -3.82 -10.92
C SER A 25 14.19 -2.51 -11.37
N SER A 26 14.98 -1.43 -11.39
CA SER A 26 14.54 -0.07 -11.72
C SER A 26 13.89 0.04 -13.10
N ARG A 27 14.28 -0.81 -14.03
CA ARG A 27 13.72 -0.86 -15.39
C ARG A 27 12.24 -1.29 -15.41
N ILE A 28 11.77 -2.04 -14.40
CA ILE A 28 10.40 -2.56 -14.35
C ILE A 28 9.59 -1.83 -13.27
N PHE A 29 10.20 -1.55 -12.12
CA PHE A 29 9.54 -1.03 -10.92
C PHE A 29 9.91 0.42 -10.57
N GLY A 30 10.60 1.13 -11.49
CA GLY A 30 10.99 2.52 -11.31
C GLY A 30 12.36 2.70 -10.64
N ALA A 31 12.85 3.93 -10.66
CA ALA A 31 14.19 4.28 -10.21
C ALA A 31 14.51 3.90 -8.75
N SER A 32 13.47 3.83 -7.90
CA SER A 32 13.62 3.44 -6.50
C SER A 32 13.91 1.95 -6.28
N ALA A 33 13.71 1.10 -7.29
CA ALA A 33 13.97 -0.35 -7.23
C ALA A 33 15.44 -0.70 -7.56
N PHE A 34 16.37 0.05 -7.06
CA PHE A 34 17.80 -0.04 -7.30
C PHE A 34 18.42 -1.33 -6.72
N ALA A 35 18.05 -1.73 -5.50
CA ALA A 35 18.56 -2.95 -4.85
C ALA A 35 17.59 -4.14 -4.94
N GLY A 36 16.33 -3.88 -5.33
CA GLY A 36 15.28 -4.88 -5.44
C GLY A 36 13.90 -4.25 -5.33
N ALA A 37 12.86 -5.09 -5.41
CA ALA A 37 11.48 -4.68 -5.25
C ALA A 37 10.66 -5.76 -4.54
N ILE A 38 9.66 -5.33 -3.78
CA ILE A 38 8.58 -6.18 -3.28
C ILE A 38 7.32 -5.78 -4.02
N ASN A 39 6.81 -6.70 -4.86
CA ASN A 39 5.62 -6.49 -5.64
C ASN A 39 4.45 -7.21 -4.97
N ILE A 40 3.42 -6.46 -4.57
CA ILE A 40 2.23 -7.00 -3.92
C ILE A 40 1.11 -7.07 -4.95
N ILE A 41 0.70 -8.29 -5.28
CA ILE A 41 -0.40 -8.54 -6.19
C ILE A 41 -1.66 -8.71 -5.36
N THR A 42 -2.65 -7.88 -5.63
CA THR A 42 -3.93 -7.91 -4.94
C THR A 42 -4.93 -8.79 -5.67
N LYS A 43 -5.84 -9.40 -4.89
CA LYS A 43 -6.95 -10.20 -5.42
C LYS A 43 -7.90 -9.32 -6.20
N THR A 44 -8.31 -9.81 -7.36
CA THR A 44 -9.38 -9.20 -8.15
C THR A 44 -10.71 -9.84 -7.82
N GLY A 45 -11.80 -9.13 -8.00
CA GLY A 45 -13.14 -9.67 -7.82
C GLY A 45 -13.48 -10.63 -8.96
N LYS A 46 -13.12 -11.90 -8.84
CA LYS A 46 -13.39 -12.95 -9.85
C LYS A 46 -14.71 -13.69 -9.64
N GLU A 47 -15.35 -13.51 -8.49
CA GLU A 47 -16.59 -14.16 -8.10
C GLU A 47 -17.42 -13.24 -7.19
N ASN A 48 -18.72 -13.44 -7.15
CA ASN A 48 -19.60 -12.76 -6.20
C ASN A 48 -19.44 -13.41 -4.84
N ARG A 49 -18.81 -12.68 -3.88
CA ARG A 49 -18.48 -13.23 -2.58
C ARG A 49 -18.42 -12.14 -1.50
N ILE A 50 -18.93 -12.46 -0.33
CA ILE A 50 -18.67 -11.70 0.89
C ILE A 50 -17.78 -12.57 1.79
N SER A 51 -16.74 -12.00 2.34
CA SER A 51 -15.83 -12.67 3.28
C SER A 51 -15.55 -11.80 4.50
N THR A 52 -15.35 -12.45 5.64
CA THR A 52 -14.93 -11.81 6.88
C THR A 52 -13.88 -12.66 7.55
N ASP A 53 -12.85 -12.01 8.06
CA ASP A 53 -11.78 -12.63 8.85
C ASP A 53 -11.70 -11.93 10.21
N ASN A 54 -11.81 -12.70 11.29
CA ASN A 54 -11.80 -12.18 12.65
C ASN A 54 -10.71 -12.87 13.45
N TYR A 55 -9.94 -12.10 14.19
CA TYR A 55 -8.90 -12.58 15.06
C TYR A 55 -9.01 -11.90 16.42
N ALA A 56 -8.81 -12.69 17.47
CA ALA A 56 -8.65 -12.20 18.83
C ALA A 56 -7.44 -12.90 19.46
N GLY A 57 -6.71 -12.18 20.30
CA GLY A 57 -5.50 -12.71 20.91
C GLY A 57 -5.15 -12.04 22.24
N MET A 58 -3.97 -12.38 22.75
CA MET A 58 -3.44 -11.79 23.99
C MET A 58 -3.26 -10.29 23.85
N HIS A 59 -3.09 -9.59 24.95
CA HIS A 59 -2.87 -8.14 25.00
C HIS A 59 -3.99 -7.32 24.35
N LYS A 60 -5.24 -7.79 24.44
CA LYS A 60 -6.42 -7.16 23.82
C LYS A 60 -6.29 -7.05 22.30
N LEU A 61 -5.53 -7.94 21.66
CA LEU A 61 -5.45 -8.00 20.21
C LEU A 61 -6.83 -8.35 19.64
N TRP A 62 -7.32 -7.50 18.75
CA TRP A 62 -8.53 -7.74 18.00
C TRP A 62 -8.35 -7.23 16.57
N LYS A 63 -8.80 -8.01 15.59
CA LYS A 63 -8.75 -7.68 14.18
C LYS A 63 -10.02 -8.16 13.50
N LEU A 64 -10.61 -7.30 12.69
CA LEU A 64 -11.71 -7.59 11.80
C LEU A 64 -11.34 -7.14 10.39
N GLU A 65 -11.45 -8.03 9.42
CA GLU A 65 -11.42 -7.71 8.00
C GLU A 65 -12.72 -8.18 7.36
N ALA A 66 -13.30 -7.35 6.48
CA ALA A 66 -14.46 -7.68 5.68
C ALA A 66 -14.21 -7.27 4.23
N ALA A 67 -14.67 -8.09 3.29
CA ALA A 67 -14.55 -7.78 1.87
C ALA A 67 -15.80 -8.25 1.08
N ILE A 68 -16.12 -7.47 0.06
CA ILE A 68 -17.17 -7.75 -0.91
C ILE A 68 -16.54 -7.79 -2.29
N ASN A 69 -16.75 -8.89 -3.01
CA ASN A 69 -16.40 -9.03 -4.40
C ASN A 69 -17.67 -9.05 -5.24
N HIS A 70 -17.61 -8.38 -6.38
CA HIS A 70 -18.63 -8.49 -7.42
C HIS A 70 -17.94 -8.71 -8.76
N ALA A 71 -18.41 -9.70 -9.53
CA ALA A 71 -17.81 -10.07 -10.80
C ALA A 71 -18.88 -10.35 -11.85
N THR A 72 -18.60 -9.88 -13.05
CA THR A 72 -19.27 -10.25 -14.30
C THR A 72 -18.22 -10.72 -15.30
N THR A 73 -18.60 -11.04 -16.54
CA THR A 73 -17.65 -11.48 -17.59
C THR A 73 -16.58 -10.43 -17.88
N HIS A 74 -16.94 -9.15 -17.86
CA HIS A 74 -16.05 -8.05 -18.28
C HIS A 74 -15.66 -7.09 -17.16
N PHE A 75 -16.26 -7.26 -15.99
CA PHE A 75 -16.04 -6.34 -14.87
C PHE A 75 -15.86 -7.13 -13.58
N GLY A 76 -14.85 -6.77 -12.82
CA GLY A 76 -14.61 -7.27 -11.47
C GLY A 76 -14.31 -6.14 -10.53
N GLN A 77 -14.82 -6.22 -9.31
CA GLN A 77 -14.45 -5.28 -8.25
C GLN A 77 -14.35 -5.96 -6.90
N ARG A 78 -13.50 -5.40 -6.08
CA ARG A 78 -13.32 -5.77 -4.67
C ARG A 78 -13.29 -4.52 -3.82
N LEU A 79 -14.11 -4.49 -2.78
CA LEU A 79 -14.07 -3.49 -1.72
C LEU A 79 -13.77 -4.21 -0.41
N SER A 80 -12.79 -3.73 0.33
CA SER A 80 -12.46 -4.28 1.65
C SER A 80 -12.25 -3.20 2.69
N ALA A 81 -12.52 -3.55 3.95
CA ALA A 81 -12.26 -2.75 5.13
C ALA A 81 -11.64 -3.64 6.20
N GLY A 82 -10.62 -3.13 6.87
CA GLY A 82 -9.94 -3.83 7.97
C GLY A 82 -9.69 -2.90 9.14
N TYR A 83 -9.96 -3.37 10.33
CA TYR A 83 -9.60 -2.69 11.57
C TYR A 83 -8.83 -3.65 12.47
N ALA A 84 -7.76 -3.16 13.06
CA ALA A 84 -6.97 -3.91 14.03
C ALA A 84 -6.57 -3.02 15.20
N SER A 85 -6.53 -3.59 16.40
CA SER A 85 -6.04 -2.92 17.59
C SER A 85 -5.42 -3.90 18.57
N SER A 86 -4.48 -3.43 19.38
CA SER A 86 -3.90 -4.15 20.50
C SER A 86 -3.59 -3.20 21.65
N GLY A 87 -3.62 -3.68 22.88
CA GLY A 87 -3.16 -2.93 24.04
C GLY A 87 -1.64 -2.95 24.25
N GLY A 88 -0.90 -3.75 23.45
CA GLY A 88 0.53 -3.91 23.60
C GLY A 88 0.92 -4.91 24.71
N TYR A 89 2.09 -5.55 24.55
CA TYR A 89 2.63 -6.51 25.50
C TYR A 89 3.49 -5.87 26.61
N ILE A 90 3.98 -4.66 26.35
CA ILE A 90 4.63 -3.75 27.29
C ILE A 90 4.05 -2.35 27.13
N ASP A 91 4.37 -1.44 28.04
CA ASP A 91 3.92 -0.06 28.00
C ASP A 91 4.30 0.61 26.68
N ASN A 92 3.37 1.41 26.13
CA ASN A 92 3.55 2.15 24.90
C ASN A 92 3.94 1.29 23.67
N THR A 93 3.30 0.11 23.53
CA THR A 93 3.34 -0.74 22.32
C THR A 93 1.93 -1.07 21.81
N ASP A 94 0.94 -0.29 22.24
CA ASP A 94 -0.42 -0.35 21.74
C ASP A 94 -0.50 0.17 20.30
N PHE A 95 -1.48 -0.31 19.55
CA PHE A 95 -1.76 0.23 18.23
C PHE A 95 -3.25 0.20 17.88
N LYS A 96 -3.61 1.05 16.92
CA LYS A 96 -4.89 1.03 16.20
C LYS A 96 -4.62 1.28 14.73
N GLN A 97 -5.29 0.53 13.85
CA GLN A 97 -5.13 0.66 12.40
C GLN A 97 -6.47 0.46 11.71
N LEU A 98 -6.77 1.32 10.75
CA LEU A 98 -7.88 1.20 9.80
C LEU A 98 -7.32 1.15 8.39
N ASN A 99 -7.74 0.15 7.61
CA ASN A 99 -7.47 0.06 6.18
C ASN A 99 -8.78 0.02 5.40
N LEU A 100 -8.87 0.82 4.35
CA LEU A 100 -9.92 0.74 3.34
C LEU A 100 -9.26 0.55 1.99
N PHE A 101 -9.71 -0.40 1.21
CA PHE A 101 -9.16 -0.68 -0.11
C PHE A 101 -10.27 -0.99 -1.11
N TRP A 102 -10.19 -0.40 -2.28
CA TRP A 102 -11.04 -0.69 -3.42
C TRP A 102 -10.20 -0.97 -4.65
N GLN A 103 -10.60 -1.98 -5.41
CA GLN A 103 -10.01 -2.31 -6.69
C GLN A 103 -11.09 -2.67 -7.68
N SER A 104 -10.96 -2.20 -8.90
CA SER A 104 -11.84 -2.51 -10.02
C SER A 104 -11.01 -2.89 -11.24
N GLU A 105 -11.48 -3.88 -11.99
CA GLU A 105 -10.95 -4.30 -13.28
C GLU A 105 -12.06 -4.25 -14.33
N LEU A 106 -11.72 -3.74 -15.49
CA LEU A 106 -12.56 -3.75 -16.68
C LEU A 106 -11.78 -4.45 -17.80
N LYS A 107 -12.39 -5.49 -18.37
CA LYS A 107 -11.79 -6.28 -19.45
C LYS A 107 -12.56 -6.05 -20.74
N SER A 108 -11.84 -5.77 -21.81
CA SER A 108 -12.38 -5.69 -23.14
C SER A 108 -11.54 -6.52 -24.13
N GLU A 109 -12.00 -6.64 -25.38
CA GLU A 109 -11.24 -7.33 -26.43
C GLU A 109 -9.92 -6.61 -26.79
N GLU A 110 -9.87 -5.30 -26.58
CA GLU A 110 -8.74 -4.45 -27.00
C GLU A 110 -7.78 -4.13 -25.84
N ALA A 111 -8.30 -4.02 -24.61
CA ALA A 111 -7.51 -3.63 -23.45
C ALA A 111 -8.17 -4.02 -22.13
N ASP A 112 -7.35 -4.27 -21.12
CA ASP A 112 -7.74 -4.40 -19.72
C ASP A 112 -7.39 -3.11 -18.97
N PHE A 113 -8.27 -2.69 -18.06
CA PHE A 113 -8.05 -1.54 -17.21
C PHE A 113 -8.17 -1.94 -15.75
N GLN A 114 -7.35 -1.31 -14.91
CA GLN A 114 -7.36 -1.50 -13.47
C GLN A 114 -7.37 -0.14 -12.74
N PHE A 115 -8.22 -0.04 -11.72
CA PHE A 115 -8.31 1.11 -10.84
C PHE A 115 -8.15 0.64 -9.41
N GLN A 116 -7.42 1.41 -8.61
CA GLN A 116 -7.25 1.14 -7.18
C GLN A 116 -7.36 2.43 -6.39
N ALA A 117 -7.99 2.34 -5.22
CA ALA A 117 -8.02 3.39 -4.21
C ALA A 117 -7.80 2.77 -2.84
N GLY A 118 -7.05 3.46 -1.99
CA GLY A 118 -6.79 2.97 -0.65
C GLY A 118 -6.62 4.09 0.37
N TYR A 119 -7.02 3.79 1.59
CA TYR A 119 -6.84 4.63 2.76
C TYR A 119 -6.32 3.82 3.92
N ASN A 120 -5.30 4.35 4.60
CA ASN A 120 -4.78 3.81 5.85
C ASN A 120 -4.73 4.92 6.91
N ASP A 121 -5.20 4.64 8.12
CA ASP A 121 -4.98 5.46 9.33
C ASP A 121 -4.42 4.53 10.40
N LYS A 122 -3.23 4.82 10.89
CA LYS A 122 -2.53 4.00 11.87
C LYS A 122 -1.94 4.88 12.96
N GLY A 123 -2.11 4.48 14.22
CA GLY A 123 -1.44 5.08 15.36
C GLY A 123 -0.88 4.00 16.28
N TYR A 124 0.33 4.18 16.76
CA TYR A 124 1.00 3.20 17.60
C TYR A 124 2.00 3.82 18.57
N GLY A 125 2.07 3.23 19.76
CA GLY A 125 3.14 3.49 20.70
C GLY A 125 4.44 2.90 20.17
N ALA A 126 5.48 3.71 20.11
CA ALA A 126 6.79 3.36 19.54
C ALA A 126 7.86 3.27 20.65
N ASN A 127 7.56 2.47 21.70
CA ASN A 127 8.45 2.34 22.84
C ASN A 127 9.89 2.06 22.43
N SER A 128 10.78 3.01 22.73
CA SER A 128 12.23 2.90 22.48
C SER A 128 12.61 2.59 21.03
N PHE A 129 11.70 2.79 20.05
CA PHE A 129 11.92 2.42 18.65
C PHE A 129 13.00 3.29 17.99
N TYR A 130 12.94 4.61 18.16
CA TYR A 130 13.91 5.53 17.58
C TYR A 130 15.09 5.82 18.53
N SER A 131 14.87 5.71 19.84
CA SER A 131 15.88 5.91 20.88
C SER A 131 15.47 5.20 22.15
N ALA A 132 16.38 4.44 22.74
CA ALA A 132 16.18 3.77 24.02
C ALA A 132 15.99 4.74 25.20
N SER A 133 16.46 5.99 25.06
CA SER A 133 16.30 7.04 26.09
C SER A 133 14.87 7.59 26.19
N TYR A 134 14.03 7.32 25.18
CA TYR A 134 12.67 7.86 25.10
C TYR A 134 11.65 6.74 24.87
N PRO A 135 11.16 6.10 25.94
CA PRO A 135 10.19 4.99 25.80
C PRO A 135 8.77 5.46 25.45
N ASN A 136 8.49 6.73 25.55
CA ASN A 136 7.14 7.31 25.42
C ASN A 136 6.83 7.87 24.03
N GLN A 137 7.53 7.39 23.00
CA GLN A 137 7.35 7.83 21.62
C GLN A 137 6.01 7.35 21.05
N TYR A 138 5.44 8.12 20.13
CA TYR A 138 4.21 7.76 19.44
C TYR A 138 4.26 8.23 17.99
N ASP A 139 3.75 7.39 17.11
CA ASP A 139 3.56 7.71 15.70
C ASP A 139 2.09 7.61 15.29
N LYS A 140 1.66 8.57 14.48
CA LYS A 140 0.39 8.51 13.79
C LYS A 140 0.59 8.80 12.31
N THR A 141 0.16 7.86 11.46
CA THR A 141 0.27 7.98 10.01
C THR A 141 -1.08 7.91 9.34
N ARG A 142 -1.24 8.61 8.23
CA ARG A 142 -2.36 8.49 7.29
C ARG A 142 -1.83 8.43 5.88
N ARG A 143 -2.38 7.54 5.08
CA ARG A 143 -2.03 7.46 3.66
C ARG A 143 -3.27 7.36 2.81
N PHE A 144 -3.27 8.14 1.74
CA PHE A 144 -4.20 8.03 0.61
C PHE A 144 -3.42 7.51 -0.59
N PHE A 145 -4.06 6.67 -1.37
CA PHE A 145 -3.49 6.09 -2.56
C PHE A 145 -4.55 5.97 -3.65
N LEU A 146 -4.22 6.40 -4.84
CA LEU A 146 -5.02 6.20 -6.06
C LEU A 146 -4.11 5.70 -7.17
N SER A 147 -4.58 4.75 -7.97
CA SER A 147 -3.92 4.40 -9.21
C SER A 147 -4.92 4.00 -10.29
N ALA A 148 -4.53 4.27 -11.52
CA ALA A 148 -5.20 3.78 -12.73
C ALA A 148 -4.15 3.27 -13.70
N GLY A 149 -4.42 2.16 -14.35
CA GLY A 149 -3.54 1.56 -15.34
C GLY A 149 -4.29 0.62 -16.27
N GLY A 150 -3.57 0.07 -17.23
CA GLY A 150 -4.14 -0.90 -18.16
C GLY A 150 -3.08 -1.57 -19.01
N GLU A 151 -3.50 -2.53 -19.80
CA GLU A 151 -2.68 -3.21 -20.81
C GLU A 151 -3.49 -3.41 -22.09
N THR A 152 -2.93 -3.02 -23.25
CA THR A 152 -3.55 -3.29 -24.55
C THR A 152 -3.18 -4.67 -25.07
N HIS A 153 -4.08 -5.31 -25.84
CA HIS A 153 -3.91 -6.70 -26.34
C HIS A 153 -3.29 -6.78 -27.73
N GLY A 154 -2.82 -5.68 -28.32
CA GLY A 154 -2.20 -5.64 -29.66
C GLY A 154 -0.84 -6.32 -29.78
N LYS A 155 -0.26 -6.34 -30.98
CA LYS A 155 1.10 -6.83 -31.24
C LYS A 155 2.15 -6.08 -30.42
N ILE A 156 1.93 -4.81 -30.22
CA ILE A 156 2.66 -4.00 -29.23
C ILE A 156 1.71 -3.80 -28.06
N LYS A 157 2.10 -4.30 -26.91
CA LYS A 157 1.38 -4.11 -25.67
C LYS A 157 1.82 -2.81 -25.03
N PHE A 158 0.90 -1.89 -24.85
CA PHE A 158 1.10 -0.68 -24.06
C PHE A 158 0.57 -0.88 -22.64
N THR A 159 1.37 -0.49 -21.67
CA THR A 159 1.00 -0.60 -20.25
C THR A 159 1.14 0.77 -19.59
N PRO A 160 0.15 1.67 -19.77
CA PRO A 160 0.10 2.94 -19.06
C PRO A 160 -0.26 2.73 -17.60
N LYS A 161 0.32 3.54 -16.73
CA LYS A 161 -0.05 3.61 -15.31
C LYS A 161 0.13 5.04 -14.80
N VAL A 162 -0.83 5.51 -14.04
CA VAL A 162 -0.75 6.74 -13.26
C VAL A 162 -1.04 6.40 -11.79
N TYR A 163 -0.38 7.09 -10.89
CA TYR A 163 -0.65 6.93 -9.46
C TYR A 163 -0.42 8.23 -8.71
N TRP A 164 -1.15 8.35 -7.63
CA TRP A 164 -1.01 9.43 -6.68
C TRP A 164 -1.06 8.85 -5.27
N THR A 165 -0.19 9.34 -4.39
CA THR A 165 -0.21 9.00 -2.98
C THR A 165 0.09 10.23 -2.14
N ARG A 166 -0.61 10.37 -1.04
CA ARG A 166 -0.38 11.41 -0.05
C ARG A 166 -0.27 10.78 1.32
N HIS A 167 0.82 11.04 1.99
CA HIS A 167 1.17 10.49 3.27
C HIS A 167 1.37 11.62 4.29
N PHE A 168 0.71 11.50 5.43
CA PHE A 168 0.87 12.38 6.58
C PHE A 168 1.44 11.55 7.73
N ASP A 169 2.44 12.08 8.42
CA ASP A 169 2.88 11.51 9.67
C ASP A 169 2.99 12.59 10.76
N ARG A 170 2.73 12.15 11.97
CA ARG A 170 2.95 12.89 13.20
C ARG A 170 3.78 12.03 14.13
N TYR A 171 4.99 12.46 14.37
CA TYR A 171 5.89 11.86 15.36
C TYR A 171 5.87 12.66 16.64
N GLU A 172 5.69 11.99 17.77
CA GLU A 172 5.72 12.54 19.11
C GLU A 172 6.88 11.87 19.88
N LEU A 173 7.85 12.66 20.32
CA LEU A 173 8.94 12.16 21.18
C LEU A 173 8.39 11.80 22.57
N PHE A 174 7.39 12.54 23.03
CA PHE A 174 6.63 12.30 24.24
C PHE A 174 5.13 12.28 23.94
N ARG A 175 4.52 11.11 24.01
CA ARG A 175 3.06 10.91 23.86
C ARG A 175 2.30 11.52 25.05
N SER A 176 2.91 11.43 26.23
CA SER A 176 2.40 11.97 27.49
C SER A 176 3.57 12.46 28.32
N ASP A 177 3.31 13.37 29.23
CA ASP A 177 4.28 13.86 30.22
C ASP A 177 5.55 14.44 29.56
N PRO A 178 5.44 15.42 28.65
CA PRO A 178 6.58 15.96 27.94
C PRO A 178 7.52 16.71 28.88
N ALA A 179 8.83 16.60 28.62
CA ALA A 179 9.83 17.40 29.32
C ALA A 179 9.63 18.91 28.99
N ASP A 180 9.98 19.78 29.92
CA ASP A 180 9.78 21.25 29.80
C ASP A 180 10.40 21.86 28.53
N TRP A 181 11.47 21.27 28.02
CA TRP A 181 12.14 21.73 26.81
C TRP A 181 11.45 21.28 25.51
N TYR A 182 10.47 20.36 25.57
CA TYR A 182 9.82 19.82 24.40
C TYR A 182 8.74 20.75 23.89
N THR A 183 8.95 21.37 22.74
CA THR A 183 8.12 22.46 22.23
C THR A 183 7.03 22.01 21.26
N GLY A 184 6.99 20.73 20.84
CA GLY A 184 5.94 20.23 19.97
C GLY A 184 6.30 18.99 19.17
N HIS A 185 5.32 18.48 18.45
CA HIS A 185 5.42 17.26 17.61
C HIS A 185 5.98 17.59 16.23
N ASN A 186 6.58 16.60 15.60
CA ASN A 186 7.00 16.71 14.20
C ASN A 186 5.85 16.27 13.30
N TYR A 187 5.57 17.09 12.30
CA TYR A 187 4.56 16.81 11.28
C TYR A 187 5.23 16.80 9.90
N HIS A 188 4.98 15.76 9.12
CA HIS A 188 5.46 15.69 7.76
C HIS A 188 4.29 15.36 6.83
N GLU A 189 4.38 15.90 5.64
CA GLU A 189 3.49 15.59 4.54
C GLU A 189 4.33 15.29 3.31
N THR A 190 4.03 14.18 2.67
CA THR A 190 4.67 13.77 1.43
C THR A 190 3.59 13.49 0.39
N GLU A 191 3.67 14.13 -0.75
CA GLU A 191 2.78 13.91 -1.87
C GLU A 191 3.60 13.44 -3.07
N VAL A 192 3.18 12.34 -3.68
CA VAL A 192 3.85 11.77 -4.85
C VAL A 192 2.84 11.57 -5.95
N PHE A 193 3.14 12.11 -7.12
CA PHE A 193 2.45 11.81 -8.36
C PHE A 193 3.41 11.11 -9.32
N GLY A 194 2.96 10.03 -9.95
CA GLY A 194 3.75 9.33 -10.95
C GLY A 194 2.92 8.89 -12.13
N ALA A 195 3.57 8.86 -13.29
CA ALA A 195 3.02 8.34 -14.53
C ALA A 195 4.09 7.52 -15.25
N ASN A 196 3.74 6.35 -15.73
CA ASN A 196 4.62 5.56 -16.58
C ASN A 196 3.87 5.00 -17.78
N LEU A 197 4.60 4.81 -18.86
CA LEU A 197 4.12 4.15 -20.06
C LEU A 197 5.20 3.16 -20.52
N ASN A 198 4.85 1.88 -20.51
CA ASN A 198 5.70 0.84 -21.05
C ASN A 198 5.10 0.32 -22.36
N ALA A 199 5.97 -0.03 -23.31
CA ALA A 199 5.63 -0.71 -24.56
C ALA A 199 6.45 -1.98 -24.66
N THR A 200 5.79 -3.11 -24.94
CA THR A 200 6.44 -4.41 -25.08
C THR A 200 5.97 -5.08 -26.36
N THR A 201 6.91 -5.62 -27.12
CA THR A 201 6.61 -6.44 -28.29
C THR A 201 7.45 -7.70 -28.30
N GLN A 202 6.89 -8.78 -28.81
CA GLN A 202 7.59 -10.04 -29.01
C GLN A 202 7.76 -10.30 -30.51
N TRP A 203 8.97 -10.67 -30.91
CA TRP A 203 9.34 -10.96 -32.28
C TRP A 203 10.23 -12.21 -32.35
N LYS A 204 10.57 -12.65 -33.57
CA LYS A 204 11.23 -13.96 -33.79
C LYS A 204 12.53 -14.16 -33.01
N LEU A 205 13.30 -13.10 -32.73
CA LEU A 205 14.60 -13.18 -32.05
C LEU A 205 14.54 -12.83 -30.57
N GLY A 206 13.37 -12.41 -30.05
CA GLY A 206 13.27 -12.09 -28.62
C GLY A 206 12.11 -11.16 -28.28
N ARG A 207 12.20 -10.56 -27.09
CA ARG A 207 11.25 -9.61 -26.53
C ARG A 207 11.94 -8.25 -26.34
N THR A 208 11.33 -7.21 -26.85
CA THR A 208 11.78 -5.83 -26.64
C THR A 208 10.78 -5.10 -25.76
N SER A 209 11.29 -4.40 -24.74
CA SER A 209 10.49 -3.55 -23.85
C SER A 209 11.17 -2.20 -23.72
N MET A 210 10.38 -1.14 -23.83
CA MET A 210 10.80 0.25 -23.63
C MET A 210 9.80 0.92 -22.72
N GLY A 211 10.24 1.92 -21.94
CA GLY A 211 9.35 2.66 -21.06
C GLY A 211 9.88 4.04 -20.74
N VAL A 212 8.95 4.89 -20.36
CA VAL A 212 9.20 6.22 -19.82
C VAL A 212 8.47 6.35 -18.49
N GLU A 213 9.09 7.04 -17.55
CA GLU A 213 8.53 7.32 -16.23
C GLU A 213 8.67 8.79 -15.91
N PHE A 214 7.63 9.34 -15.33
CA PHE A 214 7.63 10.66 -14.70
C PHE A 214 7.22 10.48 -13.24
N ARG A 215 7.95 11.12 -12.32
CA ARG A 215 7.65 11.15 -10.91
C ARG A 215 7.95 12.53 -10.35
N ASN A 216 7.03 13.02 -9.52
CA ASN A 216 7.16 14.25 -8.74
C ASN A 216 6.87 13.96 -7.27
N GLU A 217 7.69 14.52 -6.38
CA GLU A 217 7.57 14.46 -4.92
C GLU A 217 7.60 15.85 -4.32
#